data_96dcce687acc714bfa5afc5f5c61a8f6
#
_entry.id   96dcce687acc714bfa5afc5f5c61a8f6
#
_cell.length_a   1.000
_cell.length_b   1.000
_cell.length_c   1.000
_cell.angle_alpha   90.00
_cell.angle_beta   90.00
_cell.angle_gamma   90.00
#
_symmetry.space_group_name_H-M   'P 1'
#
loop_
_entity.id
_entity.type
_entity.pdbx_description
1 polymer ?
#
loop_
_entity_poly.entity_id
_entity_poly.type
_entity_poly.pdbx_seq_one_letter_code
_entity_poly.pdbx_strand_id
1 'polypeptide(L)'
;MWPGGLQKEIMSQLIVPAAEALRRLRTGNERFARNVRSIDALASQSRRASLAAGQSPFAVILSCSDSRVPSEIVFDCGLGDLFVVRVAGNVVAPSLLGSIEFAVSTFGTSLVVVMGHSQCGAVRATLNALQSSGQPASPNISDIVSRIVPGVREVVGAHRDPEELLAAAVRANVRASVAQVRHGSRILEAQLATGELRVVGAEYSLEEGRVTFLDDEGDFAAEQRQLSAGAEAPHAAPG
;
A
#
# COMPACT_ATOMS: atom_id res chain seq x y z
N MET A 1 -11.92 10.26 26.13
CA MET A 1 -12.45 11.58 25.74
C MET A 1 -11.29 12.34 25.09
N TRP A 2 -11.32 12.52 23.77
CA TRP A 2 -10.24 13.16 22.99
C TRP A 2 -10.34 14.67 23.10
N PRO A 3 -9.23 15.43 23.28
CA PRO A 3 -9.29 16.89 23.46
C PRO A 3 -9.59 17.61 22.14
N GLY A 4 -10.33 18.72 22.28
CA GLY A 4 -11.02 19.44 21.24
C GLY A 4 -10.21 20.14 20.16
N GLY A 5 -10.95 20.76 19.28
CA GLY A 5 -10.73 21.59 18.09
C GLY A 5 -9.34 22.06 17.68
N LEU A 6 -8.54 22.62 18.56
CA LEU A 6 -7.20 23.15 18.25
C LEU A 6 -6.18 22.07 17.85
N GLN A 7 -6.30 20.88 18.43
CA GLN A 7 -5.43 19.74 18.14
C GLN A 7 -5.77 19.10 16.78
N LYS A 8 -7.03 19.18 16.37
CA LYS A 8 -7.50 18.75 15.06
C LYS A 8 -6.97 19.67 13.93
N GLU A 9 -6.93 20.97 14.18
CA GLU A 9 -6.39 21.95 13.22
C GLU A 9 -4.86 21.81 13.04
N ILE A 10 -4.12 21.63 14.13
CA ILE A 10 -2.67 21.41 14.08
C ILE A 10 -2.34 20.07 13.40
N MET A 11 -3.11 19.02 13.67
CA MET A 11 -2.93 17.71 13.01
C MET A 11 -3.29 17.77 11.52
N SER A 12 -4.31 18.52 11.10
CA SER A 12 -4.66 18.65 9.70
C SER A 12 -3.57 19.33 8.85
N GLN A 13 -2.78 20.23 9.47
CA GLN A 13 -1.62 20.87 8.82
C GLN A 13 -0.40 19.94 8.67
N LEU A 14 -0.37 18.79 9.38
CA LEU A 14 0.71 17.81 9.34
C LEU A 14 0.40 16.58 8.46
N ILE A 15 -0.85 16.46 8.00
CA ILE A 15 -1.27 15.34 7.15
C ILE A 15 -0.65 15.50 5.76
N VAL A 16 0.11 14.49 5.34
CA VAL A 16 0.65 14.44 3.98
C VAL A 16 -0.48 14.05 3.03
N PRO A 17 -0.82 14.88 2.01
CA PRO A 17 -1.84 14.52 1.04
C PRO A 17 -1.52 13.22 0.30
N ALA A 18 -2.55 12.45 -0.10
CA ALA A 18 -2.36 11.14 -0.75
C ALA A 18 -1.49 11.20 -2.01
N ALA A 19 -1.64 12.25 -2.83
CA ALA A 19 -0.81 12.48 -4.02
C ALA A 19 0.67 12.66 -3.67
N GLU A 20 0.97 13.46 -2.65
CA GLU A 20 2.34 13.67 -2.18
C GLU A 20 2.92 12.40 -1.54
N ALA A 21 2.12 11.66 -0.75
CA ALA A 21 2.52 10.37 -0.18
C ALA A 21 2.88 9.37 -1.29
N LEU A 22 2.07 9.27 -2.33
CA LEU A 22 2.31 8.41 -3.48
C LEU A 22 3.56 8.83 -4.25
N ARG A 23 3.77 10.12 -4.46
CA ARG A 23 4.99 10.67 -5.08
C ARG A 23 6.25 10.27 -4.29
N ARG A 24 6.21 10.37 -2.95
CA ARG A 24 7.33 9.95 -2.07
C ARG A 24 7.65 8.47 -2.24
N LEU A 25 6.63 7.61 -2.26
CA LEU A 25 6.80 6.17 -2.48
C LEU A 25 7.42 5.87 -3.85
N ARG A 26 6.93 6.51 -4.93
CA ARG A 26 7.50 6.35 -6.27
C ARG A 26 8.97 6.75 -6.32
N THR A 27 9.28 7.94 -5.82
CA THR A 27 10.66 8.46 -5.80
C THR A 27 11.58 7.58 -4.94
N GLY A 28 11.09 7.09 -3.80
CA GLY A 28 11.84 6.16 -2.95
C GLY A 28 12.11 4.83 -3.64
N ASN A 29 11.12 4.24 -4.31
CA ASN A 29 11.31 3.02 -5.06
C ASN A 29 12.25 3.21 -6.28
N GLU A 30 12.20 4.33 -6.96
CA GLU A 30 13.17 4.64 -8.03
C GLU A 30 14.61 4.66 -7.52
N ARG A 31 14.85 5.23 -6.34
CA ARG A 31 16.17 5.19 -5.71
C ARG A 31 16.59 3.76 -5.39
N PHE A 32 15.69 2.99 -4.76
CA PHE A 32 15.94 1.58 -4.42
C PHE A 32 16.28 0.76 -5.66
N ALA A 33 15.48 0.85 -6.73
CA ALA A 33 15.68 0.10 -7.98
C ALA A 33 16.99 0.48 -8.70
N ARG A 34 17.51 1.70 -8.47
CA ARG A 34 18.80 2.18 -8.98
C ARG A 34 19.96 1.92 -8.02
N ASN A 35 19.73 1.18 -6.92
CA ASN A 35 20.70 0.92 -5.86
C ASN A 35 21.27 2.21 -5.22
N VAL A 36 20.45 3.25 -5.13
CA VAL A 36 20.72 4.52 -4.43
C VAL A 36 19.91 4.54 -3.15
N ARG A 37 20.54 4.89 -2.03
CA ARG A 37 19.87 4.97 -0.72
C ARG A 37 19.84 6.40 -0.22
N SER A 38 18.70 6.81 0.33
CA SER A 38 18.58 8.08 1.03
C SER A 38 19.26 8.01 2.40
N ILE A 39 19.88 9.11 2.82
CA ILE A 39 20.41 9.25 4.19
C ILE A 39 19.25 9.21 5.20
N ASP A 40 18.10 9.76 4.85
CA ASP A 40 16.90 9.78 5.71
C ASP A 40 16.32 8.38 5.96
N ALA A 41 16.54 7.43 5.04
CA ALA A 41 16.16 6.03 5.22
C ALA A 41 17.04 5.29 6.26
N LEU A 42 18.16 5.87 6.66
CA LEU A 42 19.05 5.25 7.63
C LEU A 42 18.50 5.38 9.05
N ALA A 43 18.36 4.24 9.75
CA ALA A 43 17.96 4.19 11.15
C ALA A 43 19.07 4.75 12.05
N SER A 44 18.91 5.97 12.53
CA SER A 44 19.86 6.61 13.46
C SER A 44 19.34 6.60 14.90
N GLN A 45 20.26 6.78 15.87
CA GLN A 45 19.88 6.90 17.29
C GLN A 45 19.00 8.16 17.51
N SER A 46 19.37 9.28 16.88
CA SER A 46 18.59 10.53 16.97
C SER A 46 17.17 10.35 16.40
N ARG A 47 17.02 9.69 15.25
CA ARG A 47 15.70 9.38 14.68
C ARG A 47 14.86 8.52 15.60
N ARG A 48 15.44 7.45 16.19
CA ARG A 48 14.73 6.61 17.18
C ARG A 48 14.27 7.41 18.39
N ALA A 49 15.15 8.26 18.93
CA ALA A 49 14.83 9.09 20.08
C ALA A 49 13.69 10.08 19.77
N SER A 50 13.69 10.71 18.60
CA SER A 50 12.62 11.65 18.20
C SER A 50 11.28 10.97 18.00
N LEU A 51 11.24 9.68 17.65
CA LEU A 51 10.03 8.89 17.41
C LEU A 51 9.51 8.18 18.68
N ALA A 52 10.26 8.19 19.80
CA ALA A 52 9.87 7.50 21.02
C ALA A 52 8.55 8.05 21.61
N ALA A 53 8.22 9.32 21.39
CA ALA A 53 7.00 9.97 21.89
C ALA A 53 5.79 9.78 20.93
N GLY A 54 5.98 9.33 19.69
CA GLY A 54 4.90 9.14 18.72
C GLY A 54 5.41 8.92 17.31
N GLN A 55 4.46 8.65 16.40
CA GLN A 55 4.71 8.42 14.99
C GLN A 55 3.72 9.20 14.12
N SER A 56 4.10 9.54 12.90
CA SER A 56 3.25 10.20 11.91
C SER A 56 3.52 9.59 10.53
N PRO A 57 3.08 8.34 10.29
CA PRO A 57 3.31 7.67 9.03
C PRO A 57 2.54 8.35 7.90
N PHE A 58 3.21 8.62 6.78
CA PHE A 58 2.57 9.27 5.64
C PHE A 58 1.80 8.30 4.73
N ALA A 59 2.02 6.99 4.87
CA ALA A 59 1.29 5.95 4.13
C ALA A 59 1.14 4.67 4.96
N VAL A 60 0.06 3.94 4.70
CA VAL A 60 -0.13 2.55 5.13
C VAL A 60 0.25 1.62 3.99
N ILE A 61 1.03 0.58 4.26
CA ILE A 61 1.35 -0.46 3.28
C ILE A 61 0.81 -1.81 3.79
N LEU A 62 -0.18 -2.37 3.09
CA LEU A 62 -0.59 -3.77 3.26
C LEU A 62 0.21 -4.61 2.27
N SER A 63 1.12 -5.46 2.74
CA SER A 63 2.02 -6.24 1.88
C SER A 63 2.15 -7.70 2.31
N CYS A 64 2.82 -8.49 1.46
CA CYS A 64 3.14 -9.88 1.80
C CYS A 64 4.19 -9.95 2.92
N SER A 65 4.07 -11.02 3.76
CA SER A 65 5.09 -11.35 4.77
C SER A 65 6.36 -11.97 4.17
N ASP A 66 6.45 -12.15 2.84
CA ASP A 66 7.63 -12.67 2.16
C ASP A 66 8.87 -11.85 2.56
N SER A 67 9.94 -12.53 2.98
CA SER A 67 11.16 -11.89 3.51
C SER A 67 11.88 -11.00 2.51
N ARG A 68 11.60 -11.16 1.22
CA ARG A 68 12.16 -10.37 0.10
C ARG A 68 11.41 -9.05 -0.14
N VAL A 69 10.32 -8.78 0.62
CA VAL A 69 9.41 -7.63 0.42
C VAL A 69 9.35 -6.74 1.67
N PRO A 70 10.47 -6.26 2.24
CA PRO A 70 10.46 -5.29 3.33
C PRO A 70 10.08 -3.91 2.79
N SER A 71 8.84 -3.45 3.05
CA SER A 71 8.25 -2.25 2.44
C SER A 71 9.09 -0.99 2.66
N GLU A 72 9.67 -0.82 3.86
CA GLU A 72 10.51 0.33 4.19
C GLU A 72 11.78 0.36 3.32
N ILE A 73 12.34 -0.81 3.01
CA ILE A 73 13.52 -0.91 2.14
C ILE A 73 13.14 -0.67 0.69
N VAL A 74 12.05 -1.30 0.22
CA VAL A 74 11.55 -1.20 -1.16
C VAL A 74 11.19 0.25 -1.54
N PHE A 75 10.69 1.02 -0.58
CA PHE A 75 10.34 2.43 -0.78
C PHE A 75 11.40 3.41 -0.28
N ASP A 76 12.57 2.93 0.14
CA ASP A 76 13.67 3.76 0.66
C ASP A 76 13.18 4.75 1.73
N CYS A 77 12.37 4.24 2.67
CA CYS A 77 11.78 4.98 3.79
C CYS A 77 12.51 4.72 5.10
N GLY A 78 12.44 5.68 6.01
CA GLY A 78 13.02 5.61 7.34
C GLY A 78 12.04 5.12 8.41
N LEU A 79 12.53 5.05 9.65
CA LEU A 79 11.69 4.74 10.81
C LEU A 79 10.57 5.78 10.97
N GLY A 80 9.34 5.30 11.16
CA GLY A 80 8.15 6.13 11.41
C GLY A 80 7.49 6.71 10.15
N ASP A 81 8.05 6.48 8.96
CA ASP A 81 7.52 6.99 7.69
C ASP A 81 6.33 6.18 7.19
N LEU A 82 6.33 4.86 7.41
CA LEU A 82 5.28 3.95 6.95
C LEU A 82 4.62 3.22 8.13
N PHE A 83 3.32 3.00 8.02
CA PHE A 83 2.60 2.04 8.86
C PHE A 83 2.43 0.74 8.06
N VAL A 84 3.15 -0.31 8.46
CA VAL A 84 3.25 -1.54 7.65
C VAL A 84 2.42 -2.66 8.28
N VAL A 85 1.49 -3.20 7.50
CA VAL A 85 0.67 -4.37 7.81
C VAL A 85 1.08 -5.51 6.88
N ARG A 86 1.48 -6.67 7.43
CA ARG A 86 2.02 -7.78 6.64
C ARG A 86 1.32 -9.10 6.95
N VAL A 87 0.99 -9.83 5.88
CA VAL A 87 0.41 -11.18 5.95
C VAL A 87 0.73 -11.92 4.66
N ALA A 88 0.86 -13.24 4.70
CA ALA A 88 1.09 -14.03 3.49
C ALA A 88 0.03 -13.75 2.42
N GLY A 89 0.46 -13.41 1.19
CA GLY A 89 -0.43 -13.11 0.07
C GLY A 89 -1.20 -11.78 0.17
N ASN A 90 -0.76 -10.83 1.01
CA ASN A 90 -1.39 -9.51 1.17
C ASN A 90 -2.93 -9.54 1.28
N VAL A 91 -3.47 -10.60 1.91
CA VAL A 91 -4.93 -10.78 2.08
C VAL A 91 -5.51 -9.80 3.09
N VAL A 92 -6.82 -9.54 2.99
CA VAL A 92 -7.56 -8.73 3.96
C VAL A 92 -8.29 -9.66 4.94
N ALA A 93 -7.99 -9.49 6.23
CA ALA A 93 -8.68 -10.15 7.32
C ALA A 93 -9.08 -9.11 8.39
N PRO A 94 -10.02 -9.40 9.31
CA PRO A 94 -10.54 -8.38 10.23
C PRO A 94 -9.46 -7.65 11.05
N SER A 95 -8.45 -8.36 11.55
CA SER A 95 -7.36 -7.73 12.33
C SER A 95 -6.43 -6.85 11.49
N LEU A 96 -6.24 -7.20 10.20
CA LEU A 96 -5.44 -6.39 9.29
C LEU A 96 -6.22 -5.13 8.87
N LEU A 97 -7.51 -5.28 8.58
CA LEU A 97 -8.39 -4.16 8.27
C LEU A 97 -8.47 -3.19 9.47
N GLY A 98 -8.64 -3.73 10.70
CA GLY A 98 -8.61 -2.93 11.92
C GLY A 98 -7.28 -2.20 12.14
N SER A 99 -6.15 -2.78 11.73
CA SER A 99 -4.85 -2.10 11.77
C SER A 99 -4.79 -0.93 10.78
N ILE A 100 -5.37 -1.08 9.59
CA ILE A 100 -5.49 -0.01 8.61
C ILE A 100 -6.41 1.11 9.14
N GLU A 101 -7.59 0.74 9.66
CA GLU A 101 -8.51 1.69 10.31
C GLU A 101 -7.83 2.49 11.43
N PHE A 102 -7.05 1.80 12.27
CA PHE A 102 -6.31 2.42 13.35
C PHE A 102 -5.32 3.48 12.82
N ALA A 103 -4.53 3.14 11.80
CA ALA A 103 -3.56 4.08 11.23
C ALA A 103 -4.24 5.30 10.61
N VAL A 104 -5.30 5.08 9.82
CA VAL A 104 -6.06 6.13 9.15
C VAL A 104 -6.76 7.03 10.18
N SER A 105 -7.42 6.46 11.19
CA SER A 105 -8.16 7.22 12.20
C SER A 105 -7.26 7.91 13.22
N THR A 106 -6.13 7.30 13.59
CA THR A 106 -5.26 7.80 14.66
C THR A 106 -4.23 8.81 14.16
N PHE A 107 -3.65 8.54 12.99
CA PHE A 107 -2.55 9.35 12.44
C PHE A 107 -2.99 10.25 11.29
N GLY A 108 -4.24 10.14 10.81
CA GLY A 108 -4.71 10.88 9.64
C GLY A 108 -4.02 10.46 8.34
N THR A 109 -3.54 9.22 8.26
CA THR A 109 -2.82 8.74 7.07
C THR A 109 -3.77 8.69 5.88
N SER A 110 -3.46 9.44 4.82
CA SER A 110 -4.35 9.67 3.67
C SER A 110 -4.15 8.67 2.52
N LEU A 111 -3.13 7.79 2.59
CA LEU A 111 -2.81 6.82 1.54
C LEU A 111 -2.67 5.41 2.12
N VAL A 112 -3.39 4.46 1.51
CA VAL A 112 -3.21 3.02 1.71
C VAL A 112 -2.74 2.39 0.41
N VAL A 113 -1.65 1.65 0.44
CA VAL A 113 -1.14 0.86 -0.70
C VAL A 113 -1.28 -0.62 -0.37
N VAL A 114 -1.98 -1.36 -1.22
CA VAL A 114 -2.01 -2.82 -1.19
C VAL A 114 -0.98 -3.33 -2.19
N MET A 115 0.12 -3.88 -1.67
CA MET A 115 1.26 -4.28 -2.49
C MET A 115 1.42 -5.80 -2.53
N GLY A 116 1.20 -6.38 -3.72
CA GLY A 116 1.61 -7.74 -4.07
C GLY A 116 3.06 -7.76 -4.57
N HIS A 117 3.56 -8.95 -4.93
CA HIS A 117 4.89 -9.09 -5.50
C HIS A 117 4.96 -10.27 -6.46
N SER A 118 5.86 -10.21 -7.44
CA SER A 118 6.15 -11.32 -8.34
C SER A 118 6.56 -12.58 -7.56
N GLN A 119 6.27 -13.76 -8.10
CA GLN A 119 6.62 -15.05 -7.49
C GLN A 119 6.06 -15.25 -6.07
N CYS A 120 4.86 -14.73 -5.77
CA CYS A 120 4.24 -14.87 -4.45
C CYS A 120 3.89 -16.33 -4.14
N GLY A 121 4.50 -16.89 -3.08
CA GLY A 121 4.28 -18.28 -2.68
C GLY A 121 2.84 -18.58 -2.26
N ALA A 122 2.14 -17.64 -1.61
CA ALA A 122 0.75 -17.83 -1.18
C ALA A 122 -0.21 -17.87 -2.39
N VAL A 123 0.01 -17.01 -3.40
CA VAL A 123 -0.78 -17.01 -4.64
C VAL A 123 -0.51 -18.30 -5.43
N ARG A 124 0.76 -18.72 -5.56
CA ARG A 124 1.14 -19.99 -6.19
C ARG A 124 0.48 -21.20 -5.49
N ALA A 125 0.53 -21.24 -4.15
CA ALA A 125 -0.14 -22.30 -3.38
C ALA A 125 -1.66 -22.33 -3.62
N THR A 126 -2.28 -21.17 -3.77
CA THR A 126 -3.71 -21.07 -4.08
C THR A 126 -4.03 -21.58 -5.47
N LEU A 127 -3.23 -21.23 -6.49
CA LEU A 127 -3.40 -21.77 -7.85
C LEU A 127 -3.25 -23.30 -7.87
N ASN A 128 -2.26 -23.84 -7.17
CA ASN A 128 -2.07 -25.29 -7.06
C ASN A 128 -3.27 -25.97 -6.38
N ALA A 129 -3.84 -25.37 -5.33
CA ALA A 129 -5.03 -25.91 -4.66
C ALA A 129 -6.29 -25.88 -5.55
N LEU A 130 -6.40 -24.92 -6.46
CA LEU A 130 -7.50 -24.84 -7.42
C LEU A 130 -7.35 -25.82 -8.59
N GLN A 131 -6.13 -26.14 -9.00
CA GLN A 131 -5.83 -27.03 -10.14
C GLN A 131 -5.71 -28.50 -9.72
N SER A 132 -5.37 -28.76 -8.48
CA SER A 132 -5.24 -30.13 -7.93
C SER A 132 -6.22 -30.29 -6.77
N SER A 133 -6.75 -31.50 -6.58
CA SER A 133 -7.63 -31.84 -5.45
C SER A 133 -6.91 -31.82 -4.08
N GLY A 134 -5.75 -31.15 -3.99
CA GLY A 134 -4.92 -31.07 -2.80
C GLY A 134 -5.52 -30.11 -1.77
N GLN A 135 -5.72 -30.62 -0.55
CA GLN A 135 -6.13 -29.82 0.59
C GLN A 135 -4.93 -28.99 1.11
N PRO A 136 -5.13 -27.73 1.55
CA PRO A 136 -4.10 -26.99 2.26
C PRO A 136 -3.59 -27.75 3.49
N ALA A 137 -2.30 -27.58 3.82
CA ALA A 137 -1.62 -28.35 4.86
C ALA A 137 -2.18 -28.14 6.29
N SER A 138 -2.96 -27.10 6.52
CA SER A 138 -3.62 -26.83 7.81
C SER A 138 -4.83 -25.89 7.63
N PRO A 139 -5.74 -25.83 8.64
CA PRO A 139 -6.87 -24.88 8.62
C PRO A 139 -6.42 -23.42 8.53
N ASN A 140 -5.29 -23.05 9.14
CA ASN A 140 -4.78 -21.68 9.11
C ASN A 140 -4.23 -21.31 7.73
N ILE A 141 -3.58 -22.22 7.02
CA ILE A 141 -3.16 -22.01 5.62
C ILE A 141 -4.40 -21.97 4.73
N SER A 142 -5.41 -22.81 5.02
CA SER A 142 -6.69 -22.79 4.30
C SER A 142 -7.39 -21.45 4.40
N ASP A 143 -7.33 -20.74 5.53
CA ASP A 143 -7.90 -19.38 5.68
C ASP A 143 -7.24 -18.41 4.70
N ILE A 144 -5.91 -18.42 4.59
CA ILE A 144 -5.20 -17.57 3.62
C ILE A 144 -5.61 -17.90 2.18
N VAL A 145 -5.60 -19.20 1.83
CA VAL A 145 -5.98 -19.67 0.49
C VAL A 145 -7.41 -19.24 0.15
N SER A 146 -8.36 -19.43 1.08
CA SER A 146 -9.78 -19.09 0.87
C SER A 146 -10.00 -17.59 0.63
N ARG A 147 -9.14 -16.72 1.18
CA ARG A 147 -9.20 -15.27 0.94
C ARG A 147 -8.63 -14.86 -0.42
N ILE A 148 -7.67 -15.62 -0.95
CA ILE A 148 -7.08 -15.37 -2.28
C ILE A 148 -7.98 -15.91 -3.40
N VAL A 149 -8.61 -17.08 -3.19
CA VAL A 149 -9.43 -17.78 -4.20
C VAL A 149 -10.41 -16.87 -4.95
N PRO A 150 -11.25 -16.03 -4.29
CA PRO A 150 -12.21 -15.20 -5.00
C PRO A 150 -11.57 -14.28 -6.03
N GLY A 151 -10.41 -13.67 -5.68
CA GLY A 151 -9.71 -12.73 -6.55
C GLY A 151 -9.04 -13.39 -7.76
N VAL A 152 -8.57 -14.64 -7.62
CA VAL A 152 -7.80 -15.31 -8.69
C VAL A 152 -8.64 -16.24 -9.56
N ARG A 153 -9.85 -16.57 -9.15
CA ARG A 153 -10.71 -17.56 -9.84
C ARG A 153 -10.95 -17.25 -11.31
N GLU A 154 -11.12 -15.98 -11.66
CA GLU A 154 -11.41 -15.53 -13.03
C GLU A 154 -10.21 -15.66 -13.96
N VAL A 155 -8.98 -15.66 -13.44
CA VAL A 155 -7.77 -15.77 -14.25
C VAL A 155 -7.31 -17.23 -14.43
N VAL A 156 -7.86 -18.16 -13.62
CA VAL A 156 -7.58 -19.58 -13.78
C VAL A 156 -8.18 -20.07 -15.08
N GLY A 157 -7.34 -20.58 -15.99
CA GLY A 157 -7.73 -21.03 -17.33
C GLY A 157 -7.62 -19.96 -18.42
N ALA A 158 -7.38 -18.69 -18.09
CA ALA A 158 -7.13 -17.63 -19.08
C ALA A 158 -5.72 -17.67 -19.66
N HIS A 159 -4.76 -18.24 -18.93
CA HIS A 159 -3.36 -18.34 -19.31
C HIS A 159 -2.91 -19.80 -19.35
N ARG A 160 -2.16 -20.17 -20.37
CA ARG A 160 -1.60 -21.54 -20.52
C ARG A 160 -0.20 -21.66 -19.91
N ASP A 161 0.57 -20.57 -19.93
CA ASP A 161 1.88 -20.52 -19.30
C ASP A 161 1.73 -20.33 -17.76
N PRO A 162 2.37 -21.18 -16.95
CA PRO A 162 2.24 -21.11 -15.49
C PRO A 162 2.78 -19.81 -14.87
N GLU A 163 3.81 -19.20 -15.46
CA GLU A 163 4.39 -17.95 -14.95
C GLU A 163 3.51 -16.74 -15.31
N GLU A 164 2.94 -16.72 -16.53
CA GLU A 164 1.95 -15.71 -16.91
C GLU A 164 0.68 -15.82 -16.05
N LEU A 165 0.22 -17.05 -15.78
CA LEU A 165 -0.91 -17.29 -14.87
C LEU A 165 -0.62 -16.77 -13.47
N LEU A 166 0.56 -17.05 -12.93
CA LEU A 166 0.95 -16.57 -11.62
C LEU A 166 1.01 -15.04 -11.56
N ALA A 167 1.61 -14.41 -12.56
CA ALA A 167 1.67 -12.94 -12.64
C ALA A 167 0.27 -12.31 -12.73
N ALA A 168 -0.62 -12.88 -13.55
CA ALA A 168 -2.01 -12.44 -13.64
C ALA A 168 -2.76 -12.62 -12.31
N ALA A 169 -2.55 -13.75 -11.62
CA ALA A 169 -3.17 -14.05 -10.32
C ALA A 169 -2.67 -13.12 -9.21
N VAL A 170 -1.38 -12.76 -9.20
CA VAL A 170 -0.85 -11.77 -8.24
C VAL A 170 -1.57 -10.43 -8.41
N ARG A 171 -1.67 -9.91 -9.64
CA ARG A 171 -2.38 -8.66 -9.90
C ARG A 171 -3.87 -8.74 -9.57
N ALA A 172 -4.52 -9.85 -9.88
CA ALA A 172 -5.92 -10.08 -9.55
C ALA A 172 -6.16 -10.11 -8.03
N ASN A 173 -5.28 -10.77 -7.27
CA ASN A 173 -5.33 -10.79 -5.81
C ASN A 173 -5.11 -9.38 -5.21
N VAL A 174 -4.20 -8.58 -5.76
CA VAL A 174 -4.02 -7.18 -5.33
C VAL A 174 -5.31 -6.38 -5.53
N ARG A 175 -5.94 -6.46 -6.73
CA ARG A 175 -7.20 -5.76 -7.02
C ARG A 175 -8.32 -6.19 -6.09
N ALA A 176 -8.45 -7.50 -5.83
CA ALA A 176 -9.43 -8.03 -4.89
C ALA A 176 -9.21 -7.50 -3.46
N SER A 177 -7.96 -7.46 -3.01
CA SER A 177 -7.61 -6.92 -1.69
C SER A 177 -7.85 -5.40 -1.62
N VAL A 178 -7.57 -4.64 -2.68
CA VAL A 178 -7.93 -3.21 -2.78
C VAL A 178 -9.44 -3.02 -2.64
N ALA A 179 -10.24 -3.79 -3.36
CA ALA A 179 -11.72 -3.73 -3.26
C ALA A 179 -12.19 -4.05 -1.83
N GLN A 180 -11.61 -5.07 -1.18
CA GLN A 180 -11.93 -5.42 0.21
C GLN A 180 -11.54 -4.31 1.20
N VAL A 181 -10.41 -3.62 1.04
CA VAL A 181 -10.04 -2.46 1.87
C VAL A 181 -11.02 -1.32 1.64
N ARG A 182 -11.39 -1.03 0.39
CA ARG A 182 -12.30 0.07 0.03
C ARG A 182 -13.72 -0.14 0.58
N HIS A 183 -14.22 -1.39 0.63
CA HIS A 183 -15.63 -1.71 0.93
C HIS A 183 -15.82 -2.55 2.20
N GLY A 184 -14.76 -2.89 2.90
CA GLY A 184 -14.82 -3.72 4.11
C GLY A 184 -14.97 -2.94 5.41
N SER A 185 -14.92 -1.61 5.37
CA SER A 185 -14.92 -0.76 6.56
C SER A 185 -15.70 0.54 6.33
N ARG A 186 -16.71 0.78 7.16
CA ARG A 186 -17.47 2.05 7.13
C ARG A 186 -16.59 3.29 7.39
N ILE A 187 -15.54 3.14 8.20
CA ILE A 187 -14.59 4.22 8.51
C ILE A 187 -13.84 4.59 7.24
N LEU A 188 -13.28 3.59 6.55
CA LEU A 188 -12.51 3.82 5.32
C LEU A 188 -13.42 4.29 4.17
N GLU A 189 -14.62 3.73 4.02
CA GLU A 189 -15.61 4.17 3.03
C GLU A 189 -15.96 5.66 3.20
N ALA A 190 -16.18 6.11 4.44
CA ALA A 190 -16.51 7.52 4.71
C ALA A 190 -15.36 8.45 4.29
N GLN A 191 -14.11 8.09 4.55
CA GLN A 191 -12.95 8.90 4.17
C GLN A 191 -12.63 8.83 2.67
N LEU A 192 -12.91 7.70 2.02
CA LEU A 192 -12.84 7.57 0.57
C LEU A 192 -13.87 8.47 -0.12
N ALA A 193 -15.11 8.53 0.43
CA ALA A 193 -16.18 9.35 -0.11
C ALA A 193 -15.90 10.86 0.01
N THR A 194 -15.17 11.30 1.02
CA THR A 194 -14.75 12.70 1.20
C THR A 194 -13.46 13.05 0.46
N GLY A 195 -12.76 12.06 -0.12
CA GLY A 195 -11.45 12.26 -0.75
C GLY A 195 -10.29 12.42 0.23
N GLU A 196 -10.52 12.24 1.53
CA GLU A 196 -9.49 12.30 2.57
C GLU A 196 -8.56 11.08 2.56
N LEU A 197 -9.04 9.96 2.00
CA LEU A 197 -8.30 8.72 1.86
C LEU A 197 -8.23 8.27 0.40
N ARG A 198 -7.07 7.76 0.00
CA ARG A 198 -6.89 7.03 -1.26
C ARG A 198 -6.37 5.62 -0.98
N VAL A 199 -6.92 4.63 -1.70
CA VAL A 199 -6.47 3.22 -1.65
C VAL A 199 -6.05 2.80 -3.03
N VAL A 200 -4.80 2.38 -3.20
CA VAL A 200 -4.21 1.98 -4.50
C VAL A 200 -3.61 0.59 -4.44
N GLY A 201 -3.61 -0.10 -5.57
CA GLY A 201 -2.92 -1.37 -5.77
C GLY A 201 -1.52 -1.18 -6.31
N ALA A 202 -0.58 -2.08 -5.94
CA ALA A 202 0.76 -2.08 -6.48
C ALA A 202 1.32 -3.51 -6.60
N GLU A 203 2.25 -3.71 -7.52
CA GLU A 203 3.01 -4.94 -7.70
C GLU A 203 4.50 -4.64 -7.62
N TYR A 204 5.22 -5.33 -6.75
CA TYR A 204 6.67 -5.26 -6.63
C TYR A 204 7.34 -6.40 -7.41
N SER A 205 8.21 -6.06 -8.35
CA SER A 205 9.05 -7.02 -9.06
C SER A 205 10.27 -7.37 -8.22
N LEU A 206 10.39 -8.63 -7.82
CA LEU A 206 11.57 -9.13 -7.07
C LEU A 206 12.85 -9.08 -7.91
N GLU A 207 12.73 -9.19 -9.22
CA GLU A 207 13.85 -9.19 -10.16
C GLU A 207 14.37 -7.79 -10.42
N GLU A 208 13.45 -6.85 -10.69
CA GLU A 208 13.82 -5.50 -11.10
C GLU A 208 13.96 -4.53 -9.92
N GLY A 209 13.42 -4.88 -8.74
CA GLY A 209 13.31 -3.97 -7.60
C GLY A 209 12.27 -2.86 -7.79
N ARG A 210 11.48 -2.90 -8.86
CA ARG A 210 10.49 -1.87 -9.23
C ARG A 210 9.12 -2.16 -8.67
N VAL A 211 8.41 -1.10 -8.28
CA VAL A 211 6.99 -1.13 -7.91
C VAL A 211 6.17 -0.46 -9.02
N THR A 212 5.21 -1.20 -9.57
CA THR A 212 4.21 -0.71 -10.53
C THR A 212 2.88 -0.50 -9.81
N PHE A 213 2.32 0.71 -9.87
CA PHE A 213 1.01 1.02 -9.34
C PHE A 213 -0.07 0.67 -10.37
N LEU A 214 -1.09 -0.12 -9.99
CA LEU A 214 -2.00 -0.79 -10.93
C LEU A 214 -3.18 0.07 -11.39
N ASP A 215 -3.59 1.08 -10.60
CA ASP A 215 -4.84 1.83 -10.79
C ASP A 215 -4.61 3.32 -11.10
N ASP A 216 -3.39 3.72 -11.50
CA ASP A 216 -2.94 5.11 -11.37
C ASP A 216 -2.58 5.80 -12.70
N GLU A 217 -2.66 5.10 -13.84
CA GLU A 217 -2.19 5.66 -15.12
C GLU A 217 -3.05 6.83 -15.65
N GLY A 218 -4.34 6.90 -15.29
CA GLY A 218 -5.26 7.96 -15.74
C GLY A 218 -5.36 9.14 -14.77
N ASP A 219 -5.52 8.86 -13.50
CA ASP A 219 -5.79 9.88 -12.47
C ASP A 219 -4.54 10.69 -12.10
N PHE A 220 -3.39 10.06 -12.04
CA PHE A 220 -2.13 10.72 -11.66
C PHE A 220 -1.67 11.75 -12.71
N ALA A 221 -1.83 11.45 -14.02
CA ALA A 221 -1.51 12.38 -15.08
C ALA A 221 -2.44 13.60 -15.12
N ALA A 222 -3.70 13.46 -14.68
CA ALA A 222 -4.65 14.57 -14.55
C ALA A 222 -4.32 15.43 -13.32
N GLU A 223 -3.98 14.81 -12.19
CA GLU A 223 -3.63 15.47 -10.93
C GLU A 223 -2.27 16.21 -11.01
N GLN A 224 -1.28 15.63 -11.70
CA GLN A 224 -0.01 16.32 -11.99
C GLN A 224 -0.21 17.57 -12.86
N ARG A 225 -1.11 17.50 -13.84
CA ARG A 225 -1.46 18.67 -14.65
C ARG A 225 -2.11 19.79 -13.82
N GLN A 226 -2.94 19.47 -12.83
CA GLN A 226 -3.56 20.43 -11.93
C GLN A 226 -2.56 21.07 -10.96
N LEU A 227 -1.63 20.28 -10.40
CA LEU A 227 -0.59 20.77 -9.48
C LEU A 227 0.42 21.68 -10.20
N SER A 228 0.83 21.34 -11.42
CA SER A 228 1.71 22.18 -12.23
C SER A 228 1.02 23.47 -12.73
N ALA A 229 -0.27 23.41 -13.04
CA ALA A 229 -1.04 24.59 -13.44
C ALA A 229 -1.30 25.57 -12.26
N GLY A 230 -1.39 25.06 -11.03
CA GLY A 230 -1.52 25.87 -9.82
C GLY A 230 -0.23 26.55 -9.35
N ALA A 231 0.94 26.03 -9.75
CA ALA A 231 2.26 26.59 -9.39
C ALA A 231 2.70 27.74 -10.30
N GLU A 232 2.06 27.92 -11.44
CA GLU A 232 2.39 28.99 -12.42
C GLU A 232 1.52 30.25 -12.31
N ALA A 233 0.68 30.38 -11.26
CA ALA A 233 -0.09 31.63 -11.05
C ALA A 233 0.87 32.77 -10.67
N PRO A 234 1.03 33.82 -11.48
CA PRO A 234 1.95 34.92 -11.18
C PRO A 234 1.47 35.70 -9.97
N HIS A 235 2.35 35.89 -9.00
CA HIS A 235 2.20 36.83 -7.93
C HIS A 235 1.97 38.23 -8.56
N ALA A 236 0.72 38.68 -8.59
CA ALA A 236 0.42 40.08 -8.90
C ALA A 236 1.01 40.95 -7.79
N ALA A 237 2.03 41.72 -8.13
CA ALA A 237 2.59 42.74 -7.23
C ALA A 237 1.53 43.82 -6.95
N PRO A 238 1.36 44.24 -5.69
CA PRO A 238 0.50 45.38 -5.40
C PRO A 238 1.17 46.66 -5.91
N GLY A 239 0.45 47.41 -6.76
CA GLY A 239 0.76 48.79 -7.17
C GLY A 239 0.44 49.80 -6.08
#